data_717df68c56786b135a9dc84354d99c2b
#
_entry.id   717df68c56786b135a9dc84354d99c2b
#
_cell.length_a   1.000
_cell.length_b   1.000
_cell.length_c   1.000
_cell.angle_alpha   90.00
_cell.angle_beta   90.00
_cell.angle_gamma   90.00
#
_symmetry.space_group_name_H-M   'P 1'
#
loop_
_entity.id
_entity.type
_entity.pdbx_description
1 polymer ?
#
loop_
_entity_poly.entity_id
_entity_poly.type
_entity_poly.pdbx_seq_one_letter_code
_entity_poly.pdbx_strand_id
1 'polypeptide(L)'
;MKRFVLMVSIILCTTAFAQNKHNASTPKDPATLPLAPEKKGLVMDGKIQDSKIYPSTKRDFQVFVPKQYNGTEPACLVVGLDGNLFGAITVIDNLIATGEMPVTIGIFLQPGVSYNPDESVARYNRSNEFDRTDARLATFLEEEVIPLVENMVTPDGRKIIISKDPNDRAITGASSSGIAAFTVAWERPDMFSRVYSSVGTFVAMRGGNEYPALVRKSEPRALRIFLQDGVNDTWNHIFGDWWEQNQLMASALNFAGYEFDYKWDRGTHSIYYGTRAYPDAMRWLWRGWPAKVQAGESMNGTIKSLLVKGEQWQETNAFPQQPAVDAKEISKHVKNYSRVLNLHNGDKYISNTDGEIYFLKKVAKNGVKMNTLPLSGKEIAIYPNGKLLVSSEKNSNWLISYLVGSDGSLHSGQQFYWLHNTDNHNHTPYGNITFETEGNLYIATPIGIQV
;
A
#
# COMPACT_ATOMS: atom_id res chain seq x y z
N MET A 1 -46.90 -1.41 -13.72
CA MET A 1 -45.52 -0.93 -13.78
C MET A 1 -45.27 0.06 -12.63
N LYS A 2 -44.70 -0.43 -11.52
CA LYS A 2 -44.33 0.43 -10.38
C LYS A 2 -42.85 0.83 -10.57
N ARG A 3 -42.61 2.11 -10.76
CA ARG A 3 -41.25 2.65 -10.84
C ARG A 3 -40.64 2.66 -9.43
N PHE A 4 -39.61 1.86 -9.20
CA PHE A 4 -38.75 1.99 -8.03
C PHE A 4 -37.81 3.19 -8.29
N VAL A 5 -38.00 4.26 -7.56
CA VAL A 5 -37.05 5.35 -7.47
C VAL A 5 -36.02 4.94 -6.41
N LEU A 6 -34.81 4.62 -6.85
CA LEU A 6 -33.69 4.36 -5.97
C LEU A 6 -33.20 5.72 -5.45
N MET A 7 -33.60 6.10 -4.25
CA MET A 7 -33.06 7.26 -3.55
C MET A 7 -31.67 6.85 -3.03
N VAL A 8 -30.62 7.26 -3.74
CA VAL A 8 -29.25 7.21 -3.22
C VAL A 8 -29.11 8.35 -2.22
N SER A 9 -29.29 8.05 -0.95
CA SER A 9 -28.98 8.97 0.13
C SER A 9 -27.45 9.13 0.19
N ILE A 10 -26.96 10.23 -0.36
CA ILE A 10 -25.60 10.72 -0.11
C ILE A 10 -25.59 11.13 1.37
N ILE A 11 -25.10 10.26 2.23
CA ILE A 11 -24.80 10.63 3.62
C ILE A 11 -23.57 11.54 3.53
N LEU A 12 -23.82 12.85 3.60
CA LEU A 12 -22.79 13.81 3.96
C LEU A 12 -22.29 13.40 5.35
N CYS A 13 -21.12 12.79 5.41
CA CYS A 13 -20.38 12.63 6.64
C CYS A 13 -19.85 14.02 7.04
N THR A 14 -20.74 14.88 7.55
CA THR A 14 -20.32 16.00 8.36
C THR A 14 -19.72 15.39 9.62
N THR A 15 -18.40 15.40 9.73
CA THR A 15 -17.69 15.06 10.97
C THR A 15 -18.11 16.05 12.04
N ALA A 16 -19.20 15.75 12.72
CA ALA A 16 -19.51 16.38 13.99
C ALA A 16 -18.45 15.90 14.98
N PHE A 17 -17.42 16.72 15.18
CA PHE A 17 -16.47 16.52 16.27
C PHE A 17 -17.24 16.71 17.60
N ALA A 18 -17.72 15.62 18.15
CA ALA A 18 -18.28 15.62 19.49
C ALA A 18 -17.16 15.97 20.47
N GLN A 19 -17.16 17.19 20.98
CA GLN A 19 -16.33 17.57 22.11
C GLN A 19 -16.84 16.82 23.34
N ASN A 20 -16.28 15.64 23.59
CA ASN A 20 -16.48 14.95 24.85
C ASN A 20 -15.75 15.73 25.96
N LYS A 21 -16.51 16.28 26.89
CA LYS A 21 -15.98 16.84 28.14
C LYS A 21 -15.43 15.70 29.00
N HIS A 22 -14.18 15.29 28.74
CA HIS A 22 -13.46 14.36 29.60
C HIS A 22 -12.47 15.09 30.51
N ASN A 23 -12.50 14.72 31.79
CA ASN A 23 -11.79 15.29 32.91
C ASN A 23 -10.33 15.71 32.62
N ALA A 24 -10.09 16.97 32.90
CA ALA A 24 -8.85 17.71 32.69
C ALA A 24 -7.76 17.43 33.74
N SER A 25 -7.51 16.17 34.13
CA SER A 25 -6.54 15.87 35.21
C SER A 25 -5.18 15.31 34.75
N THR A 26 -4.99 15.03 33.46
CA THR A 26 -3.64 14.62 32.98
C THR A 26 -2.89 15.86 32.54
N PRO A 27 -1.68 16.12 33.05
CA PRO A 27 -0.86 17.23 32.57
C PRO A 27 -0.69 17.16 31.06
N LYS A 28 -0.78 18.32 30.39
CA LYS A 28 -0.48 18.41 28.96
C LYS A 28 1.01 18.16 28.76
N ASP A 29 1.36 17.36 27.75
CA ASP A 29 2.76 17.21 27.35
C ASP A 29 3.34 18.59 27.01
N PRO A 30 4.53 18.97 27.54
CA PRO A 30 5.15 20.26 27.24
C PRO A 30 5.33 20.53 25.76
N ALA A 31 5.53 19.49 24.95
CA ALA A 31 5.64 19.62 23.50
C ALA A 31 4.35 20.13 22.83
N THR A 32 3.20 20.09 23.50
CA THR A 32 1.94 20.64 22.98
C THR A 32 1.76 22.13 23.24
N LEU A 33 2.66 22.74 24.01
CA LEU A 33 2.59 24.16 24.35
C LEU A 33 3.33 25.01 23.31
N PRO A 34 2.78 26.14 22.88
CA PRO A 34 3.47 27.00 21.91
C PRO A 34 4.81 27.51 22.44
N LEU A 35 5.86 27.43 21.61
CA LEU A 35 7.13 28.12 21.89
C LEU A 35 6.95 29.64 21.93
N ALA A 36 7.88 30.33 22.57
CA ALA A 36 7.98 31.78 22.48
C ALA A 36 8.22 32.20 21.03
N PRO A 37 7.67 33.35 20.57
CA PRO A 37 7.69 33.74 19.16
C PRO A 37 9.07 33.70 18.51
N GLU A 38 10.12 34.12 19.23
CA GLU A 38 11.50 34.16 18.76
C GLU A 38 12.13 32.77 18.59
N LYS A 39 11.51 31.71 19.14
CA LYS A 39 11.97 30.32 19.03
C LYS A 39 11.20 29.52 18.00
N LYS A 40 10.07 30.03 17.52
CA LYS A 40 9.20 29.32 16.57
C LYS A 40 9.83 29.21 15.19
N GLY A 41 9.57 28.09 14.55
CA GLY A 41 9.79 27.92 13.13
C GLY A 41 8.82 28.77 12.27
N LEU A 42 9.05 28.80 10.99
CA LEU A 42 8.22 29.49 10.00
C LEU A 42 7.13 28.55 9.47
N VAL A 43 5.97 29.11 9.14
CA VAL A 43 4.91 28.41 8.41
C VAL A 43 4.60 29.18 7.14
N MET A 44 4.60 28.51 6.02
CA MET A 44 4.27 29.07 4.71
C MET A 44 3.07 28.32 4.14
N ASP A 45 2.11 29.05 3.61
CA ASP A 45 0.96 28.46 2.92
C ASP A 45 1.25 28.27 1.43
N GLY A 46 0.70 27.20 0.86
CA GLY A 46 0.79 26.91 -0.57
C GLY A 46 -0.48 26.29 -1.12
N LYS A 47 -0.58 26.25 -2.44
CA LYS A 47 -1.72 25.68 -3.17
C LYS A 47 -1.25 24.82 -4.33
N ILE A 48 -1.97 23.71 -4.57
CA ILE A 48 -1.82 22.90 -5.78
C ILE A 48 -3.14 22.95 -6.53
N GLN A 49 -3.13 23.40 -7.79
CA GLN A 49 -4.33 23.59 -8.61
C GLN A 49 -4.34 22.73 -9.88
N ASP A 50 -3.17 22.35 -10.39
CA ASP A 50 -2.98 21.68 -11.67
C ASP A 50 -2.29 20.31 -11.50
N SER A 51 -2.79 19.49 -10.58
CA SER A 51 -2.24 18.14 -10.38
C SER A 51 -2.50 17.26 -11.61
N LYS A 52 -1.45 16.58 -12.07
CA LYS A 52 -1.53 15.57 -13.12
C LYS A 52 -2.04 14.23 -12.59
N ILE A 53 -1.67 13.90 -11.34
CA ILE A 53 -2.04 12.64 -10.69
C ILE A 53 -3.47 12.68 -10.17
N TYR A 54 -3.91 13.85 -9.67
CA TYR A 54 -5.29 14.11 -9.25
C TYR A 54 -5.89 15.27 -10.04
N PRO A 55 -6.16 15.09 -11.32
CA PRO A 55 -6.64 16.16 -12.19
C PRO A 55 -7.96 16.76 -11.72
N SER A 56 -8.16 18.05 -12.01
CA SER A 56 -9.35 18.82 -11.65
C SER A 56 -9.55 18.97 -10.14
N THR A 57 -8.51 18.82 -9.32
CA THR A 57 -8.58 19.08 -7.89
C THR A 57 -7.73 20.30 -7.51
N LYS A 58 -8.22 21.04 -6.53
CA LYS A 58 -7.45 22.10 -5.85
C LYS A 58 -7.26 21.69 -4.40
N ARG A 59 -6.12 22.04 -3.81
CA ARG A 59 -5.84 21.80 -2.40
C ARG A 59 -4.87 22.82 -1.83
N ASP A 60 -5.03 23.08 -0.55
CA ASP A 60 -4.11 23.88 0.23
C ASP A 60 -3.10 22.98 0.93
N PHE A 61 -1.91 23.50 1.20
CA PHE A 61 -0.92 22.86 2.07
C PHE A 61 -0.16 23.92 2.85
N GLN A 62 0.47 23.48 3.94
CA GLN A 62 1.37 24.29 4.75
C GLN A 62 2.75 23.65 4.77
N VAL A 63 3.79 24.49 4.71
CA VAL A 63 5.17 24.07 4.91
C VAL A 63 5.67 24.67 6.21
N PHE A 64 6.05 23.82 7.14
CA PHE A 64 6.72 24.22 8.38
C PHE A 64 8.24 24.07 8.20
N VAL A 65 8.98 25.13 8.52
CA VAL A 65 10.44 25.16 8.50
C VAL A 65 10.94 25.55 9.89
N PRO A 66 11.59 24.64 10.64
CA PRO A 66 12.02 24.94 12.00
C PRO A 66 13.10 26.01 12.04
N LYS A 67 13.20 26.69 13.18
CA LYS A 67 14.21 27.75 13.41
C LYS A 67 15.65 27.25 13.23
N GLN A 68 15.88 25.99 13.60
CA GLN A 68 17.20 25.33 13.56
C GLN A 68 17.66 24.95 12.14
N TYR A 69 16.76 24.97 11.15
CA TYR A 69 17.12 24.68 9.77
C TYR A 69 17.93 25.84 9.15
N ASN A 70 19.05 25.51 8.53
CA ASN A 70 20.01 26.52 8.01
C ASN A 70 19.90 26.76 6.49
N GLY A 71 19.17 25.93 5.74
CA GLY A 71 19.02 26.06 4.28
C GLY A 71 20.20 25.51 3.46
N THR A 72 21.17 24.85 4.08
CA THR A 72 22.36 24.30 3.42
C THR A 72 22.43 22.78 3.44
N GLU A 73 21.98 22.17 4.52
CA GLU A 73 21.98 20.73 4.69
C GLU A 73 20.55 20.15 4.50
N PRO A 74 20.41 18.93 3.95
CA PRO A 74 19.10 18.29 3.86
C PRO A 74 18.47 18.09 5.25
N ALA A 75 17.20 18.49 5.39
CA ALA A 75 16.42 18.23 6.59
C ALA A 75 15.64 16.92 6.49
N CYS A 76 15.31 16.33 7.64
CA CYS A 76 14.29 15.29 7.72
C CYS A 76 12.93 15.83 7.27
N LEU A 77 11.97 14.93 6.99
CA LEU A 77 10.64 15.28 6.53
C LEU A 77 9.55 14.63 7.39
N VAL A 78 8.52 15.39 7.73
CA VAL A 78 7.22 14.86 8.17
C VAL A 78 6.15 15.33 7.20
N VAL A 79 5.39 14.39 6.63
CA VAL A 79 4.18 14.68 5.86
C VAL A 79 2.96 14.44 6.75
N GLY A 80 2.15 15.48 6.99
CA GLY A 80 0.87 15.39 7.67
C GLY A 80 -0.27 15.41 6.65
N LEU A 81 -1.05 14.38 6.59
CA LEU A 81 -2.24 14.28 5.75
C LEU A 81 -3.47 14.82 6.50
N ASP A 82 -4.43 15.41 5.80
CA ASP A 82 -5.53 16.23 6.34
C ASP A 82 -5.03 17.53 7.03
N GLY A 83 -3.88 18.05 6.58
CA GLY A 83 -3.32 19.29 7.11
C GLY A 83 -2.61 19.13 8.47
N ASN A 84 -2.55 20.21 9.22
CA ASN A 84 -1.88 20.24 10.55
C ASN A 84 -2.75 19.59 11.64
N LEU A 85 -3.05 18.28 11.48
CA LEU A 85 -3.69 17.50 12.54
C LEU A 85 -2.77 17.39 13.78
N PHE A 86 -3.36 17.06 14.92
CA PHE A 86 -2.67 16.79 16.20
C PHE A 86 -1.89 17.98 16.78
N GLY A 87 -2.01 19.18 16.19
CA GLY A 87 -1.12 20.28 16.52
C GLY A 87 0.35 19.99 16.15
N ALA A 88 0.52 19.21 15.06
CA ALA A 88 1.79 18.61 14.67
C ALA A 88 2.91 19.64 14.54
N ILE A 89 2.65 20.81 13.95
CA ILE A 89 3.65 21.89 13.83
C ILE A 89 4.21 22.25 15.21
N THR A 90 3.34 22.50 16.20
CA THR A 90 3.77 22.86 17.54
C THR A 90 4.57 21.75 18.22
N VAL A 91 4.13 20.51 18.09
CA VAL A 91 4.82 19.36 18.68
C VAL A 91 6.19 19.16 18.07
N ILE A 92 6.28 19.15 16.73
CA ILE A 92 7.54 18.97 16.01
C ILE A 92 8.52 20.08 16.35
N ASP A 93 8.06 21.33 16.36
CA ASP A 93 8.91 22.51 16.68
C ASP A 93 9.51 22.39 18.08
N ASN A 94 8.69 21.98 19.07
CA ASN A 94 9.16 21.74 20.45
C ASN A 94 10.16 20.59 20.54
N LEU A 95 9.86 19.44 19.91
CA LEU A 95 10.73 18.26 19.96
C LEU A 95 12.09 18.51 19.27
N ILE A 96 12.12 19.32 18.22
CA ILE A 96 13.37 19.79 17.60
C ILE A 96 14.12 20.73 18.55
N ALA A 97 13.40 21.68 19.18
CA ALA A 97 14.00 22.65 20.09
C ALA A 97 14.61 22.00 21.33
N THR A 98 14.07 20.87 21.79
CA THR A 98 14.59 20.08 22.92
C THR A 98 15.59 19.00 22.51
N GLY A 99 15.85 18.81 21.21
CA GLY A 99 16.76 17.78 20.71
C GLY A 99 16.18 16.35 20.74
N GLU A 100 14.87 16.23 20.94
CA GLU A 100 14.16 14.92 20.93
C GLU A 100 13.81 14.44 19.51
N MET A 101 13.89 15.35 18.52
CA MET A 101 13.78 15.06 17.10
C MET A 101 14.89 15.75 16.30
N PRO A 102 15.31 15.19 15.16
CA PRO A 102 16.19 15.88 14.23
C PRO A 102 15.53 17.12 13.64
N VAL A 103 16.35 17.98 13.02
CA VAL A 103 15.84 19.12 12.23
C VAL A 103 14.95 18.58 11.10
N THR A 104 13.66 18.90 11.17
CA THR A 104 12.62 18.29 10.32
C THR A 104 11.74 19.37 9.71
N ILE A 105 11.61 19.35 8.39
CA ILE A 105 10.62 20.15 7.65
C ILE A 105 9.27 19.40 7.68
N GLY A 106 8.19 20.13 7.87
CA GLY A 106 6.83 19.58 7.82
C GLY A 106 6.10 20.01 6.55
N ILE A 107 5.42 19.08 5.88
CA ILE A 107 4.46 19.37 4.80
C ILE A 107 3.10 18.87 5.26
N PHE A 108 2.14 19.79 5.41
CA PHE A 108 0.78 19.49 5.91
C PHE A 108 -0.22 19.70 4.79
N LEU A 109 -0.68 18.59 4.21
CA LEU A 109 -1.41 18.56 2.95
C LEU A 109 -2.90 18.31 3.17
N GLN A 110 -3.76 19.18 2.62
CA GLN A 110 -5.20 18.93 2.56
C GLN A 110 -5.53 17.99 1.38
N PRO A 111 -6.62 17.20 1.48
CA PRO A 111 -7.11 16.44 0.33
C PRO A 111 -7.64 17.36 -0.76
N GLY A 112 -7.67 16.85 -1.98
CA GLY A 112 -8.18 17.59 -3.13
C GLY A 112 -9.68 17.84 -3.08
N VAL A 113 -10.10 18.98 -3.63
CA VAL A 113 -11.50 19.34 -3.84
C VAL A 113 -11.68 19.74 -5.28
N SER A 114 -12.72 19.23 -5.95
CA SER A 114 -13.13 19.67 -7.28
C SER A 114 -14.26 20.68 -7.15
N TYR A 115 -14.25 21.70 -8.00
CA TYR A 115 -15.23 22.80 -7.98
C TYR A 115 -16.01 22.87 -9.29
N ASN A 116 -17.24 23.32 -9.22
CA ASN A 116 -18.06 23.71 -10.35
C ASN A 116 -17.60 25.06 -10.92
N PRO A 117 -18.06 25.45 -12.13
CA PRO A 117 -17.75 26.77 -12.70
C PRO A 117 -18.20 27.97 -11.86
N ASP A 118 -19.20 27.78 -10.99
CA ASP A 118 -19.71 28.78 -10.04
C ASP A 118 -18.97 28.79 -8.70
N GLU A 119 -17.82 28.10 -8.62
CA GLU A 119 -16.98 27.93 -7.43
C GLU A 119 -17.61 27.13 -6.28
N SER A 120 -18.80 26.59 -6.44
CA SER A 120 -19.37 25.63 -5.48
C SER A 120 -18.62 24.31 -5.52
N VAL A 121 -18.59 23.59 -4.39
CA VAL A 121 -17.91 22.28 -4.32
C VAL A 121 -18.66 21.26 -5.16
N ALA A 122 -18.01 20.72 -6.17
CA ALA A 122 -18.53 19.61 -6.97
C ALA A 122 -18.28 18.26 -6.31
N ARG A 123 -17.07 18.06 -5.73
CA ARG A 123 -16.69 16.79 -5.12
C ARG A 123 -15.52 16.95 -4.15
N TYR A 124 -15.66 16.36 -2.96
CA TYR A 124 -14.52 16.11 -2.06
C TYR A 124 -13.80 14.85 -2.50
N ASN A 125 -12.49 14.96 -2.71
CA ASN A 125 -11.69 13.86 -3.23
C ASN A 125 -11.01 13.01 -2.15
N ARG A 126 -11.22 13.33 -0.86
CA ARG A 126 -10.51 12.76 0.29
C ARG A 126 -10.50 11.23 0.29
N SER A 127 -11.66 10.58 0.16
CA SER A 127 -11.72 9.11 0.15
C SER A 127 -11.05 8.50 -1.09
N ASN A 128 -11.14 9.18 -2.25
CA ASN A 128 -10.46 8.72 -3.46
C ASN A 128 -8.92 8.84 -3.38
N GLU A 129 -8.41 9.73 -2.54
CA GLU A 129 -6.96 9.93 -2.37
C GLU A 129 -6.41 9.10 -1.20
N PHE A 130 -7.16 9.03 -0.09
CA PHE A 130 -6.64 8.53 1.18
C PHE A 130 -7.07 7.10 1.53
N ASP A 131 -8.24 6.64 1.07
CA ASP A 131 -8.67 5.27 1.37
C ASP A 131 -8.23 4.25 0.32
N ARG A 132 -7.48 4.67 -0.71
CA ARG A 132 -6.93 3.75 -1.71
C ARG A 132 -5.76 2.98 -1.13
N THR A 133 -5.63 1.72 -1.59
CA THR A 133 -4.58 0.79 -1.16
C THR A 133 -3.52 0.61 -2.26
N ASP A 134 -3.08 1.72 -2.88
CA ASP A 134 -2.08 1.73 -3.95
C ASP A 134 -1.06 2.88 -3.82
N ALA A 135 -0.03 2.87 -4.66
CA ALA A 135 1.06 3.83 -4.63
C ALA A 135 0.71 5.24 -5.14
N ARG A 136 -0.52 5.51 -5.60
CA ARG A 136 -0.87 6.77 -6.28
C ARG A 136 -0.58 8.01 -5.42
N LEU A 137 -0.92 7.96 -4.14
CA LEU A 137 -0.64 9.09 -3.22
C LEU A 137 0.86 9.26 -3.00
N ALA A 138 1.61 8.18 -2.92
CA ALA A 138 3.07 8.24 -2.82
C ALA A 138 3.68 8.89 -4.07
N THR A 139 3.22 8.48 -5.26
CA THR A 139 3.64 9.08 -6.54
C THR A 139 3.31 10.58 -6.58
N PHE A 140 2.13 10.98 -6.09
CA PHE A 140 1.76 12.39 -6.00
C PHE A 140 2.69 13.18 -5.07
N LEU A 141 3.05 12.62 -3.92
CA LEU A 141 4.01 13.25 -3.01
C LEU A 141 5.39 13.38 -3.66
N GLU A 142 5.86 12.35 -4.36
CA GLU A 142 7.17 12.30 -4.98
C GLU A 142 7.30 13.23 -6.19
N GLU A 143 6.31 13.22 -7.08
CA GLU A 143 6.42 13.90 -8.37
C GLU A 143 5.89 15.34 -8.35
N GLU A 144 4.95 15.65 -7.45
CA GLU A 144 4.31 16.97 -7.46
C GLU A 144 4.53 17.75 -6.16
N VAL A 145 4.33 17.15 -4.98
CA VAL A 145 4.33 17.91 -3.72
C VAL A 145 5.74 18.25 -3.26
N ILE A 146 6.60 17.24 -3.12
CA ILE A 146 7.98 17.44 -2.62
C ILE A 146 8.77 18.38 -3.54
N PRO A 147 8.79 18.20 -4.88
CA PRO A 147 9.48 19.13 -5.78
C PRO A 147 8.92 20.55 -5.73
N LEU A 148 7.62 20.71 -5.58
CA LEU A 148 7.01 22.03 -5.42
C LEU A 148 7.54 22.73 -4.17
N VAL A 149 7.61 22.02 -3.04
CA VAL A 149 8.11 22.57 -1.77
C VAL A 149 9.61 22.87 -1.85
N GLU A 150 10.41 22.02 -2.48
CA GLU A 150 11.87 22.26 -2.66
C GLU A 150 12.16 23.47 -3.56
N ASN A 151 11.22 23.88 -4.43
CA ASN A 151 11.31 25.10 -5.23
C ASN A 151 10.89 26.37 -4.45
N MET A 152 10.32 26.24 -3.25
CA MET A 152 9.99 27.38 -2.41
C MET A 152 11.25 27.92 -1.72
N VAL A 153 11.20 29.22 -1.42
CA VAL A 153 12.23 29.88 -0.62
C VAL A 153 11.56 30.51 0.58
N THR A 154 12.13 30.35 1.75
CA THR A 154 11.58 30.95 2.96
C THR A 154 11.67 32.50 2.91
N PRO A 155 10.83 33.23 3.66
CA PRO A 155 10.87 34.69 3.71
C PRO A 155 12.23 35.27 4.13
N ASP A 156 13.01 34.50 4.87
CA ASP A 156 14.39 34.86 5.28
C ASP A 156 15.47 34.34 4.32
N GLY A 157 15.10 33.82 3.14
CA GLY A 157 15.99 33.47 2.05
C GLY A 157 16.60 32.06 2.10
N ARG A 158 16.20 31.21 3.04
CA ARG A 158 16.68 29.81 3.10
C ARG A 158 16.05 28.97 1.97
N LYS A 159 16.89 28.18 1.29
CA LYS A 159 16.42 27.15 0.37
C LYS A 159 15.85 25.97 1.16
N ILE A 160 14.90 25.26 0.60
CA ILE A 160 14.37 24.03 1.18
C ILE A 160 15.03 22.84 0.50
N ILE A 161 15.73 22.03 1.28
CA ILE A 161 16.39 20.80 0.83
C ILE A 161 15.90 19.67 1.73
N ILE A 162 15.24 18.67 1.14
CA ILE A 162 14.66 17.55 1.87
C ILE A 162 15.52 16.30 1.67
N SER A 163 15.87 15.62 2.75
CA SER A 163 16.60 14.35 2.67
C SER A 163 15.83 13.32 1.82
N LYS A 164 16.55 12.61 0.97
CA LYS A 164 16.01 11.53 0.13
C LYS A 164 16.08 10.16 0.81
N ASP A 165 16.77 10.05 1.95
CA ASP A 165 16.82 8.80 2.71
C ASP A 165 15.44 8.53 3.35
N PRO A 166 14.80 7.37 3.10
CA PRO A 166 13.54 7.02 3.74
C PRO A 166 13.63 7.01 5.28
N ASN A 167 14.82 6.76 5.83
CA ASN A 167 15.08 6.82 7.27
C ASN A 167 14.88 8.21 7.88
N ASP A 168 14.90 9.25 7.06
CA ASP A 168 14.72 10.63 7.47
C ASP A 168 13.29 11.13 7.25
N ARG A 169 12.34 10.24 6.90
CA ARG A 169 11.00 10.62 6.49
C ARG A 169 9.91 9.88 7.27
N ALA A 170 8.96 10.66 7.78
CA ALA A 170 7.77 10.18 8.45
C ALA A 170 6.50 10.69 7.76
N ILE A 171 5.41 9.91 7.87
CA ILE A 171 4.09 10.28 7.38
C ILE A 171 3.04 10.01 8.45
N THR A 172 2.07 10.92 8.60
CA THR A 172 1.11 10.91 9.71
C THR A 172 -0.30 11.24 9.25
N GLY A 173 -1.30 10.64 9.90
CA GLY A 173 -2.70 10.91 9.58
C GLY A 173 -3.68 10.27 10.56
N ALA A 174 -4.98 10.59 10.37
CA ALA A 174 -6.08 10.05 11.14
C ALA A 174 -7.21 9.55 10.25
N SER A 175 -7.85 8.45 10.62
CA SER A 175 -8.97 7.87 9.87
C SER A 175 -8.53 7.50 8.44
N SER A 176 -9.17 8.03 7.39
CA SER A 176 -8.72 7.85 6.01
C SER A 176 -7.27 8.29 5.80
N SER A 177 -6.84 9.40 6.39
CA SER A 177 -5.42 9.80 6.31
C SER A 177 -4.50 8.92 7.16
N GLY A 178 -5.02 8.22 8.17
CA GLY A 178 -4.27 7.24 8.96
C GLY A 178 -3.91 5.99 8.15
N ILE A 179 -4.88 5.41 7.42
CA ILE A 179 -4.57 4.31 6.48
C ILE A 179 -3.73 4.81 5.32
N ALA A 180 -3.96 6.04 4.80
CA ALA A 180 -3.15 6.61 3.74
C ALA A 180 -1.67 6.74 4.13
N ALA A 181 -1.39 7.17 5.37
CA ALA A 181 -0.03 7.24 5.89
C ALA A 181 0.65 5.85 5.89
N PHE A 182 -0.08 4.82 6.31
CA PHE A 182 0.41 3.44 6.23
C PHE A 182 0.60 3.01 4.78
N THR A 183 -0.40 3.23 3.91
CA THR A 183 -0.35 2.84 2.49
C THR A 183 0.85 3.45 1.76
N VAL A 184 1.11 4.74 1.94
CA VAL A 184 2.25 5.42 1.30
C VAL A 184 3.56 4.77 1.70
N ALA A 185 3.79 4.52 2.98
CA ALA A 185 5.02 3.88 3.45
C ALA A 185 5.09 2.39 3.07
N TRP A 186 3.95 1.71 3.05
CA TRP A 186 3.85 0.32 2.63
C TRP A 186 4.19 0.13 1.16
N GLU A 187 3.62 0.94 0.28
CA GLU A 187 3.85 0.86 -1.16
C GLU A 187 5.23 1.40 -1.57
N ARG A 188 5.75 2.39 -0.83
CA ARG A 188 7.02 3.04 -1.10
C ARG A 188 7.91 3.13 0.15
N PRO A 189 8.39 1.95 0.64
CA PRO A 189 9.31 1.90 1.79
C PRO A 189 10.68 2.54 1.50
N ASP A 190 10.97 2.79 0.23
CA ASP A 190 12.10 3.58 -0.26
C ASP A 190 11.89 5.10 -0.10
N MET A 191 10.68 5.56 0.21
CA MET A 191 10.34 6.97 0.44
C MET A 191 10.14 7.31 1.91
N PHE A 192 9.50 6.44 2.68
CA PHE A 192 9.16 6.66 4.09
C PHE A 192 9.40 5.41 4.91
N SER A 193 10.00 5.57 6.10
CA SER A 193 10.20 4.47 7.04
C SER A 193 9.46 4.64 8.37
N ARG A 194 8.78 5.76 8.62
CA ARG A 194 8.09 6.05 9.88
C ARG A 194 6.64 6.44 9.64
N VAL A 195 5.72 5.80 10.37
CA VAL A 195 4.28 5.97 10.20
C VAL A 195 3.61 6.24 11.53
N TYR A 196 2.78 7.28 11.60
CA TYR A 196 1.80 7.46 12.65
C TYR A 196 0.38 7.37 12.08
N SER A 197 -0.39 6.39 12.53
CA SER A 197 -1.78 6.18 12.13
C SER A 197 -2.68 6.24 13.37
N SER A 198 -3.53 7.25 13.45
CA SER A 198 -4.53 7.41 14.51
C SER A 198 -5.90 7.04 13.96
N VAL A 199 -6.66 6.23 14.70
CA VAL A 199 -8.00 5.73 14.31
C VAL A 199 -8.06 5.31 12.83
N GLY A 200 -7.04 4.57 12.37
CA GLY A 200 -6.82 4.25 10.97
C GLY A 200 -7.95 3.47 10.32
N THR A 201 -8.34 3.83 9.10
CA THR A 201 -9.47 3.21 8.36
C THR A 201 -9.07 1.85 7.75
N PHE A 202 -8.60 0.91 8.57
CA PHE A 202 -8.29 -0.46 8.14
C PHE A 202 -9.54 -1.34 7.99
N VAL A 203 -10.69 -0.73 7.72
CA VAL A 203 -11.98 -1.39 7.51
C VAL A 203 -12.24 -1.64 6.02
N ALA A 204 -13.39 -2.25 5.69
CA ALA A 204 -13.77 -2.61 4.32
C ALA A 204 -14.11 -1.40 3.41
N MET A 205 -13.48 -0.26 3.68
CA MET A 205 -13.54 0.90 2.80
C MET A 205 -12.39 0.81 1.79
N ARG A 206 -12.71 0.67 0.51
CA ARG A 206 -11.75 0.53 -0.59
C ARG A 206 -10.63 -0.52 -0.37
N GLY A 207 -10.94 -1.62 0.34
CA GLY A 207 -10.00 -2.72 0.53
C GLY A 207 -9.03 -2.56 1.72
N GLY A 208 -9.21 -1.57 2.59
CA GLY A 208 -8.36 -1.37 3.77
C GLY A 208 -8.29 -2.58 4.70
N ASN A 209 -9.35 -3.37 4.77
CA ASN A 209 -9.43 -4.60 5.55
C ASN A 209 -8.53 -5.75 5.03
N GLU A 210 -7.95 -5.62 3.84
CA GLU A 210 -7.00 -6.59 3.29
C GLU A 210 -5.60 -6.48 3.93
N TYR A 211 -5.23 -5.31 4.45
CA TYR A 211 -3.89 -5.07 4.98
C TYR A 211 -3.45 -6.06 6.07
N PRO A 212 -4.26 -6.45 7.05
CA PRO A 212 -3.80 -7.44 8.04
C PRO A 212 -3.42 -8.78 7.41
N ALA A 213 -4.09 -9.20 6.34
CA ALA A 213 -3.76 -10.41 5.60
C ALA A 213 -2.49 -10.22 4.76
N LEU A 214 -2.39 -9.10 4.04
CA LEU A 214 -1.21 -8.76 3.21
C LEU A 214 0.05 -8.64 4.04
N VAL A 215 -0.01 -7.96 5.19
CA VAL A 215 1.12 -7.81 6.13
C VAL A 215 1.66 -9.17 6.58
N ARG A 216 0.79 -10.11 6.94
CA ARG A 216 1.23 -11.46 7.37
C ARG A 216 1.81 -12.30 6.23
N LYS A 217 1.42 -12.02 4.99
CA LYS A 217 1.80 -12.78 3.79
C LYS A 217 2.90 -12.11 2.96
N SER A 218 3.39 -10.95 3.39
CA SER A 218 4.42 -10.21 2.68
C SER A 218 5.75 -10.24 3.44
N GLU A 219 6.82 -10.08 2.68
CA GLU A 219 8.14 -9.79 3.23
C GLU A 219 8.09 -8.51 4.09
N PRO A 220 8.62 -8.52 5.32
CA PRO A 220 8.65 -7.33 6.15
C PRO A 220 9.47 -6.21 5.51
N ARG A 221 8.93 -5.00 5.55
CA ARG A 221 9.58 -3.79 5.06
C ARG A 221 10.25 -3.04 6.21
N ALA A 222 11.25 -2.23 5.93
CA ALA A 222 11.95 -1.41 6.93
C ALA A 222 11.07 -0.23 7.40
N LEU A 223 10.01 -0.54 8.11
CA LEU A 223 9.03 0.42 8.63
C LEU A 223 8.94 0.37 10.15
N ARG A 224 8.84 1.55 10.75
CA ARG A 224 8.52 1.77 12.17
C ARG A 224 7.14 2.42 12.26
N ILE A 225 6.19 1.78 12.94
CA ILE A 225 4.77 2.12 12.85
C ILE A 225 4.22 2.36 14.26
N PHE A 226 3.57 3.50 14.48
CA PHE A 226 2.84 3.78 15.71
C PHE A 226 1.34 3.87 15.41
N LEU A 227 0.55 3.01 16.06
CA LEU A 227 -0.91 2.99 15.96
C LEU A 227 -1.55 3.66 17.17
N GLN A 228 -2.65 4.36 16.97
CA GLN A 228 -3.49 4.84 18.06
C GLN A 228 -4.95 4.60 17.73
N ASP A 229 -5.69 4.06 18.69
CA ASP A 229 -7.14 3.90 18.58
C ASP A 229 -7.79 3.81 19.97
N GLY A 230 -9.12 3.82 20.01
CA GLY A 230 -9.89 3.72 21.24
C GLY A 230 -11.03 2.70 21.16
N VAL A 231 -11.29 2.02 22.31
CA VAL A 231 -12.29 0.93 22.42
C VAL A 231 -13.73 1.33 22.09
N ASN A 232 -14.03 2.62 22.00
CA ASN A 232 -15.35 3.14 21.61
C ASN A 232 -15.29 3.78 20.21
N ASP A 233 -14.38 3.34 19.36
CA ASP A 233 -14.33 3.81 17.98
C ASP A 233 -15.57 3.35 17.19
N THR A 234 -15.73 3.83 15.99
CA THR A 234 -16.93 3.67 15.17
C THR A 234 -17.10 2.23 14.72
N TRP A 235 -18.28 1.69 14.95
CA TRP A 235 -18.79 0.53 14.26
C TRP A 235 -19.73 0.97 13.13
N ASN A 236 -19.59 0.39 11.95
CA ASN A 236 -20.41 0.67 10.79
C ASN A 236 -20.82 -0.62 10.09
N HIS A 237 -22.13 -0.79 9.83
CA HIS A 237 -22.69 -2.02 9.27
C HIS A 237 -22.26 -2.31 7.81
N ILE A 238 -21.67 -1.32 7.11
CA ILE A 238 -21.15 -1.50 5.74
C ILE A 238 -19.65 -1.79 5.77
N PHE A 239 -18.89 -1.03 6.59
CA PHE A 239 -17.43 -1.06 6.54
C PHE A 239 -16.79 -1.89 7.64
N GLY A 240 -17.48 -2.15 8.75
CA GLY A 240 -16.98 -2.90 9.89
C GLY A 240 -16.64 -2.03 11.10
N ASP A 241 -15.82 -2.58 11.97
CA ASP A 241 -15.43 -2.00 13.26
C ASP A 241 -13.99 -1.48 13.21
N TRP A 242 -13.79 -0.18 13.41
CA TRP A 242 -12.45 0.43 13.36
C TRP A 242 -11.55 -0.09 14.47
N TRP A 243 -12.09 -0.21 15.69
CA TRP A 243 -11.32 -0.73 16.83
C TRP A 243 -10.80 -2.15 16.60
N GLU A 244 -11.68 -3.06 16.19
CA GLU A 244 -11.29 -4.45 15.92
C GLU A 244 -10.27 -4.54 14.78
N GLN A 245 -10.44 -3.75 13.72
CA GLN A 245 -9.53 -3.76 12.58
C GLN A 245 -8.15 -3.18 12.90
N ASN A 246 -8.07 -2.15 13.75
CA ASN A 246 -6.78 -1.63 14.23
C ASN A 246 -6.06 -2.64 15.12
N GLN A 247 -6.79 -3.38 15.98
CA GLN A 247 -6.20 -4.48 16.75
C GLN A 247 -5.71 -5.63 15.85
N LEU A 248 -6.49 -5.98 14.82
CA LEU A 248 -6.10 -7.00 13.85
C LEU A 248 -4.85 -6.56 13.08
N MET A 249 -4.76 -5.29 12.73
CA MET A 249 -3.57 -4.71 12.11
C MET A 249 -2.35 -4.80 13.03
N ALA A 250 -2.47 -4.43 14.31
CA ALA A 250 -1.40 -4.58 15.30
C ALA A 250 -0.95 -6.04 15.45
N SER A 251 -1.90 -6.98 15.49
CA SER A 251 -1.61 -8.42 15.51
C SER A 251 -0.83 -8.87 14.28
N ALA A 252 -1.19 -8.38 13.10
CA ALA A 252 -0.51 -8.69 11.85
C ALA A 252 0.91 -8.11 11.80
N LEU A 253 1.11 -6.89 12.26
CA LEU A 253 2.43 -6.26 12.39
C LEU A 253 3.35 -7.05 13.33
N ASN A 254 2.82 -7.49 14.48
CA ASN A 254 3.57 -8.35 15.40
C ASN A 254 3.99 -9.67 14.76
N PHE A 255 3.06 -10.36 14.09
CA PHE A 255 3.34 -11.61 13.40
C PHE A 255 4.38 -11.45 12.29
N ALA A 256 4.33 -10.35 11.56
CA ALA A 256 5.28 -10.04 10.50
C ALA A 256 6.62 -9.46 11.02
N GLY A 257 6.77 -9.25 12.33
CA GLY A 257 8.02 -8.82 12.96
C GLY A 257 8.34 -7.34 12.74
N TYR A 258 7.35 -6.50 12.45
CA TYR A 258 7.57 -5.07 12.30
C TYR A 258 7.96 -4.42 13.64
N GLU A 259 8.79 -3.39 13.56
CA GLU A 259 9.02 -2.49 14.69
C GLU A 259 7.80 -1.57 14.83
N PHE A 260 6.89 -1.89 15.76
CA PHE A 260 5.68 -1.11 15.98
C PHE A 260 5.39 -0.92 17.46
N ASP A 261 4.62 0.12 17.76
CA ASP A 261 4.05 0.37 19.08
C ASP A 261 2.64 0.94 18.92
N TYR A 262 1.88 0.96 20.00
CA TYR A 262 0.52 1.44 19.94
C TYR A 262 0.08 2.09 21.25
N LYS A 263 -0.91 2.96 21.15
CA LYS A 263 -1.61 3.53 22.32
C LYS A 263 -3.10 3.30 22.17
N TRP A 264 -3.61 2.34 22.93
CA TRP A 264 -5.04 2.06 23.04
C TRP A 264 -5.63 2.84 24.20
N ASP A 265 -6.81 3.44 24.00
CA ASP A 265 -7.50 4.23 25.00
C ASP A 265 -9.03 4.01 24.98
N ARG A 266 -9.79 4.87 25.65
CA ARG A 266 -11.26 4.81 25.68
C ARG A 266 -11.91 5.80 24.72
N GLY A 267 -11.19 6.23 23.69
CA GLY A 267 -11.67 7.19 22.70
C GLY A 267 -12.74 6.63 21.79
N THR A 268 -13.41 7.57 21.13
CA THR A 268 -14.28 7.35 20.00
C THR A 268 -13.52 7.69 18.72
N HIS A 269 -14.14 7.60 17.54
CA HIS A 269 -13.55 8.03 16.25
C HIS A 269 -13.27 9.54 16.23
N SER A 270 -12.20 9.94 16.90
CA SER A 270 -11.85 11.34 17.14
C SER A 270 -10.34 11.53 17.21
N ILE A 271 -9.85 12.64 16.67
CA ILE A 271 -8.43 13.03 16.77
C ILE A 271 -8.00 13.42 18.20
N TYR A 272 -8.92 13.56 19.15
CA TYR A 272 -8.60 14.04 20.50
C TYR A 272 -7.52 13.18 21.18
N TYR A 273 -7.71 11.87 21.20
CA TYR A 273 -6.73 10.96 21.80
C TYR A 273 -5.48 10.82 20.94
N GLY A 274 -5.64 10.85 19.63
CA GLY A 274 -4.51 10.90 18.68
C GLY A 274 -3.62 12.12 18.93
N THR A 275 -4.22 13.29 19.16
CA THR A 275 -3.49 14.52 19.53
C THR A 275 -2.69 14.35 20.82
N ARG A 276 -3.27 13.67 21.82
CA ARG A 276 -2.57 13.41 23.10
C ARG A 276 -1.46 12.37 22.97
N ALA A 277 -1.61 11.43 22.08
CA ALA A 277 -0.60 10.40 21.81
C ALA A 277 0.55 10.91 20.93
N TYR A 278 0.31 11.96 20.14
CA TYR A 278 1.22 12.41 19.09
C TYR A 278 2.63 12.76 19.58
N PRO A 279 2.84 13.49 20.68
CA PRO A 279 4.19 13.74 21.19
C PRO A 279 4.97 12.47 21.51
N ASP A 280 4.34 11.52 22.22
CA ASP A 280 4.95 10.23 22.56
C ASP A 280 5.24 9.41 21.28
N ALA A 281 4.30 9.41 20.34
CA ALA A 281 4.46 8.72 19.06
C ALA A 281 5.65 9.30 18.26
N MET A 282 5.79 10.62 18.20
CA MET A 282 6.90 11.25 17.49
C MET A 282 8.25 10.93 18.16
N ARG A 283 8.37 11.00 19.50
CA ARG A 283 9.57 10.57 20.21
C ARG A 283 9.91 9.11 19.91
N TRP A 284 8.91 8.25 19.93
CA TRP A 284 9.10 6.83 19.65
C TRP A 284 9.51 6.56 18.21
N LEU A 285 8.88 7.22 17.24
CA LEU A 285 9.20 7.08 15.82
C LEU A 285 10.63 7.54 15.50
N TRP A 286 11.10 8.61 16.15
CA TRP A 286 12.43 9.19 15.91
C TRP A 286 13.51 8.68 16.87
N ARG A 287 13.16 7.79 17.83
CA ARG A 287 14.15 7.25 18.77
C ARG A 287 15.32 6.61 18.04
N GLY A 288 16.53 6.90 18.51
CA GLY A 288 17.76 6.32 17.97
C GLY A 288 18.17 6.84 16.60
N TRP A 289 17.44 7.82 16.01
CA TRP A 289 17.91 8.47 14.80
C TRP A 289 19.37 9.03 15.01
N PRO A 290 20.29 8.88 14.05
CA PRO A 290 20.12 8.50 12.63
C PRO A 290 20.24 6.98 12.34
N ALA A 291 20.28 6.11 13.34
CA ALA A 291 20.30 4.68 13.09
C ALA A 291 19.10 4.26 12.21
N LYS A 292 19.39 3.42 11.21
CA LYS A 292 18.37 3.00 10.23
C LYS A 292 17.31 2.10 10.85
N VAL A 293 16.05 2.35 10.50
CA VAL A 293 14.97 1.41 10.74
C VAL A 293 15.26 0.13 9.95
N GLN A 294 15.14 -1.01 10.61
CA GLN A 294 15.41 -2.32 10.00
C GLN A 294 14.10 -3.04 9.66
N ALA A 295 14.13 -3.80 8.60
CA ALA A 295 13.09 -4.79 8.35
C ALA A 295 13.16 -5.88 9.42
N GLY A 296 11.99 -6.30 9.93
CA GLY A 296 11.90 -7.36 10.91
C GLY A 296 11.97 -8.76 10.31
N GLU A 297 11.83 -9.77 11.16
CA GLU A 297 11.72 -11.17 10.74
C GLU A 297 10.30 -11.68 10.94
N SER A 298 9.64 -12.03 9.82
CA SER A 298 8.27 -12.59 9.86
C SER A 298 8.25 -13.95 10.57
N MET A 299 7.19 -14.23 11.30
CA MET A 299 6.90 -15.58 11.80
C MET A 299 6.36 -16.52 10.71
N ASN A 300 6.07 -16.01 9.52
CA ASN A 300 5.62 -16.82 8.39
C ASN A 300 6.74 -17.74 7.91
N GLY A 301 6.56 -19.06 8.11
CA GLY A 301 7.55 -20.08 7.77
C GLY A 301 7.86 -20.14 6.27
N THR A 302 6.85 -19.91 5.41
CA THR A 302 7.02 -19.89 3.95
C THR A 302 7.89 -18.72 3.53
N ILE A 303 7.63 -17.51 4.03
CA ILE A 303 8.48 -16.35 3.75
C ILE A 303 9.92 -16.61 4.18
N LYS A 304 10.13 -17.16 5.39
CA LYS A 304 11.48 -17.49 5.88
C LYS A 304 12.21 -18.49 5.01
N SER A 305 11.52 -19.46 4.41
CA SER A 305 12.13 -20.47 3.55
C SER A 305 12.46 -19.94 2.16
N LEU A 306 11.76 -18.91 1.69
CA LEU A 306 11.94 -18.33 0.36
C LEU A 306 12.99 -17.22 0.32
N LEU A 307 13.15 -16.47 1.43
CA LEU A 307 14.08 -15.36 1.49
C LEU A 307 15.46 -15.82 1.92
N VAL A 308 16.49 -15.35 1.23
CA VAL A 308 17.87 -15.56 1.60
C VAL A 308 18.31 -14.45 2.55
N LYS A 309 18.64 -14.79 3.79
CA LYS A 309 19.00 -13.81 4.82
C LYS A 309 20.18 -12.93 4.37
N GLY A 310 19.97 -11.63 4.40
CA GLY A 310 20.99 -10.64 4.04
C GLY A 310 21.08 -10.30 2.56
N GLU A 311 20.34 -11.00 1.70
CA GLU A 311 20.24 -10.68 0.28
C GLU A 311 19.13 -9.67 0.03
N GLN A 312 19.27 -8.91 -1.05
CA GLN A 312 18.27 -7.96 -1.55
C GLN A 312 17.74 -8.45 -2.89
N TRP A 313 16.49 -8.12 -3.19
CA TRP A 313 15.94 -8.34 -4.52
C TRP A 313 16.79 -7.61 -5.57
N GLN A 314 17.18 -8.32 -6.61
CA GLN A 314 17.98 -7.77 -7.70
C GLN A 314 17.24 -7.93 -9.01
N GLU A 315 17.15 -6.86 -9.76
CA GLU A 315 16.68 -6.94 -11.15
C GLU A 315 17.71 -7.71 -11.98
N THR A 316 17.26 -8.70 -12.75
CA THR A 316 18.11 -9.49 -13.62
C THR A 316 17.54 -9.59 -15.02
N ASN A 317 18.41 -9.42 -16.02
CA ASN A 317 18.11 -9.72 -17.41
C ASN A 317 18.46 -11.18 -17.79
N ALA A 318 19.01 -11.94 -16.85
CA ALA A 318 19.32 -13.36 -17.04
C ALA A 318 18.06 -14.20 -16.80
N PHE A 319 17.22 -14.31 -17.82
CA PHE A 319 16.13 -15.29 -17.80
C PHE A 319 16.71 -16.70 -17.99
N PRO A 320 16.33 -17.69 -17.15
CA PRO A 320 16.64 -19.09 -17.45
C PRO A 320 16.11 -19.38 -18.86
N GLN A 321 16.98 -19.82 -19.75
CA GLN A 321 16.57 -20.18 -21.10
C GLN A 321 15.53 -21.31 -20.96
N GLN A 322 14.26 -21.00 -21.25
CA GLN A 322 13.28 -22.05 -21.43
C GLN A 322 13.79 -22.93 -22.59
N PRO A 323 13.62 -24.27 -22.50
CA PRO A 323 13.97 -25.16 -23.61
C PRO A 323 13.41 -24.58 -24.90
N ALA A 324 14.26 -24.47 -25.91
CA ALA A 324 13.91 -23.83 -27.16
C ALA A 324 12.59 -24.39 -27.69
N VAL A 325 11.56 -23.56 -27.67
CA VAL A 325 10.26 -23.90 -28.23
C VAL A 325 10.37 -23.68 -29.73
N ASP A 326 10.10 -24.69 -30.54
CA ASP A 326 9.99 -24.49 -31.97
C ASP A 326 8.74 -23.65 -32.26
N ALA A 327 8.93 -22.34 -32.26
CA ALA A 327 7.86 -21.38 -32.50
C ALA A 327 7.15 -21.59 -33.82
N LYS A 328 7.87 -22.07 -34.87
CA LYS A 328 7.28 -22.38 -36.16
C LYS A 328 6.37 -23.60 -36.10
N GLU A 329 6.75 -24.62 -35.33
CA GLU A 329 5.91 -25.79 -35.12
C GLU A 329 4.65 -25.46 -34.35
N ILE A 330 4.80 -24.73 -33.23
CA ILE A 330 3.65 -24.33 -32.37
C ILE A 330 2.66 -23.47 -33.18
N SER A 331 3.15 -22.47 -33.91
CA SER A 331 2.30 -21.53 -34.67
C SER A 331 1.49 -22.22 -35.78
N LYS A 332 1.87 -23.42 -36.20
CA LYS A 332 1.07 -24.23 -37.16
C LYS A 332 -0.23 -24.73 -36.49
N HIS A 333 -0.22 -24.92 -35.19
CA HIS A 333 -1.30 -25.55 -34.45
C HIS A 333 -2.09 -24.54 -33.60
N VAL A 334 -1.40 -23.58 -32.96
CA VAL A 334 -2.01 -22.60 -32.07
C VAL A 334 -1.59 -21.19 -32.48
N LYS A 335 -2.56 -20.38 -32.92
CA LYS A 335 -2.33 -18.97 -33.23
C LYS A 335 -2.21 -18.14 -31.93
N ASN A 336 -1.37 -17.12 -31.97
CA ASN A 336 -1.20 -16.17 -30.87
C ASN A 336 -0.96 -16.86 -29.52
N TYR A 337 -0.11 -17.91 -29.50
CA TYR A 337 0.21 -18.59 -28.26
C TYR A 337 0.89 -17.64 -27.24
N SER A 338 0.54 -17.81 -25.99
CA SER A 338 1.06 -17.03 -24.86
C SER A 338 2.09 -17.83 -24.06
N ARG A 339 1.76 -19.08 -23.75
CA ARG A 339 2.60 -19.96 -22.92
C ARG A 339 2.68 -21.37 -23.51
N VAL A 340 3.84 -22.00 -23.34
CA VAL A 340 4.06 -23.39 -23.70
C VAL A 340 4.69 -24.12 -22.51
N LEU A 341 4.06 -25.17 -22.05
CA LEU A 341 4.60 -26.08 -21.03
C LEU A 341 5.00 -27.39 -21.68
N ASN A 342 6.28 -27.74 -21.63
CA ASN A 342 6.79 -29.00 -22.13
C ASN A 342 6.70 -30.07 -21.04
N LEU A 343 6.13 -31.22 -21.36
CA LEU A 343 6.09 -32.40 -20.50
C LEU A 343 7.29 -33.30 -20.79
N HIS A 344 7.70 -34.12 -19.81
CA HIS A 344 8.84 -35.02 -19.95
C HIS A 344 8.70 -36.05 -21.07
N ASN A 345 7.49 -36.43 -21.45
CA ASN A 345 7.18 -37.35 -22.54
C ASN A 345 7.18 -36.66 -23.92
N GLY A 346 7.43 -35.36 -23.97
CA GLY A 346 7.41 -34.54 -25.16
C GLY A 346 6.05 -33.97 -25.59
N ASP A 347 5.00 -34.27 -24.83
CA ASP A 347 3.68 -33.62 -24.98
C ASP A 347 3.76 -32.16 -24.48
N LYS A 348 2.80 -31.32 -24.85
CA LYS A 348 2.78 -29.91 -24.49
C LYS A 348 1.39 -29.43 -24.13
N TYR A 349 1.32 -28.56 -23.10
CA TYR A 349 0.19 -27.67 -22.90
C TYR A 349 0.52 -26.30 -23.45
N ILE A 350 -0.42 -25.67 -24.12
CA ILE A 350 -0.26 -24.37 -24.75
C ILE A 350 -1.47 -23.51 -24.44
N SER A 351 -1.24 -22.30 -23.93
CA SER A 351 -2.28 -21.27 -23.87
C SER A 351 -2.10 -20.23 -24.96
N ASN A 352 -3.18 -19.59 -25.39
CA ASN A 352 -3.16 -18.48 -26.32
C ASN A 352 -3.58 -17.15 -25.66
N THR A 353 -3.47 -16.04 -26.38
CA THR A 353 -3.86 -14.71 -25.86
C THR A 353 -5.36 -14.56 -25.63
N ASP A 354 -6.18 -15.44 -26.21
CA ASP A 354 -7.63 -15.47 -26.03
C ASP A 354 -8.04 -16.24 -24.77
N GLY A 355 -7.06 -16.91 -24.12
CA GLY A 355 -7.25 -17.69 -22.89
C GLY A 355 -7.66 -19.14 -23.15
N GLU A 356 -7.56 -19.61 -24.38
CA GLU A 356 -7.80 -21.02 -24.71
C GLU A 356 -6.57 -21.85 -24.37
N ILE A 357 -6.78 -23.08 -23.87
CA ILE A 357 -5.73 -24.04 -23.54
C ILE A 357 -5.83 -25.24 -24.46
N TYR A 358 -4.70 -25.64 -25.02
CA TYR A 358 -4.55 -26.75 -25.95
C TYR A 358 -3.60 -27.79 -25.39
N PHE A 359 -3.87 -29.04 -25.65
CA PHE A 359 -2.95 -30.14 -25.38
C PHE A 359 -2.44 -30.70 -26.72
N LEU A 360 -1.14 -30.64 -26.93
CA LEU A 360 -0.46 -31.27 -28.08
C LEU A 360 0.19 -32.56 -27.64
N LYS A 361 -0.30 -33.67 -28.13
CA LYS A 361 0.25 -35.01 -27.90
C LYS A 361 1.25 -35.36 -28.97
N LYS A 362 2.48 -35.71 -28.58
CA LYS A 362 3.49 -36.24 -29.48
C LYS A 362 3.11 -37.66 -29.90
N VAL A 363 2.86 -37.86 -31.16
CA VAL A 363 2.52 -39.19 -31.74
C VAL A 363 3.76 -39.77 -32.39
N ALA A 364 3.93 -41.11 -32.34
CA ALA A 364 4.98 -41.81 -33.07
C ALA A 364 4.96 -41.44 -34.59
N LYS A 365 6.14 -41.24 -35.21
CA LYS A 365 6.31 -40.81 -36.60
C LYS A 365 6.08 -39.31 -36.87
N ASN A 366 6.48 -38.44 -35.95
CA ASN A 366 6.43 -36.97 -36.10
C ASN A 366 5.04 -36.33 -36.29
N GLY A 367 3.96 -37.05 -35.95
CA GLY A 367 2.63 -36.49 -35.92
C GLY A 367 2.31 -35.82 -34.57
N VAL A 368 1.41 -34.85 -34.61
CA VAL A 368 0.88 -34.17 -33.38
C VAL A 368 -0.64 -34.28 -33.41
N LYS A 369 -1.22 -34.70 -32.31
CA LYS A 369 -2.67 -34.64 -32.09
C LYS A 369 -2.98 -33.48 -31.16
N MET A 370 -3.80 -32.56 -31.60
CA MET A 370 -4.22 -31.40 -30.84
C MET A 370 -5.64 -31.62 -30.27
N ASN A 371 -5.82 -31.33 -29.00
CA ASN A 371 -7.12 -31.24 -28.35
C ASN A 371 -7.25 -29.86 -27.71
N THR A 372 -8.35 -29.17 -27.99
CA THR A 372 -8.73 -27.96 -27.24
C THR A 372 -9.36 -28.40 -25.92
N LEU A 373 -8.94 -27.77 -24.83
CA LEU A 373 -9.48 -28.00 -23.50
C LEU A 373 -10.52 -26.91 -23.20
N PRO A 374 -11.63 -27.25 -22.52
CA PRO A 374 -12.71 -26.31 -22.23
C PRO A 374 -12.34 -25.39 -21.05
N LEU A 375 -11.21 -24.72 -21.14
CA LEU A 375 -10.65 -23.90 -20.09
C LEU A 375 -10.37 -22.50 -20.63
N SER A 376 -10.45 -21.51 -19.77
CA SER A 376 -10.05 -20.13 -20.05
C SER A 376 -8.98 -19.67 -19.08
N GLY A 377 -7.82 -19.29 -19.62
CA GLY A 377 -6.73 -18.74 -18.82
C GLY A 377 -5.48 -18.53 -19.66
N LYS A 378 -4.88 -17.36 -19.55
CA LYS A 378 -3.65 -17.03 -20.33
C LYS A 378 -2.42 -17.69 -19.74
N GLU A 379 -2.35 -17.72 -18.42
CA GLU A 379 -1.21 -18.22 -17.68
C GLU A 379 -1.48 -19.62 -17.17
N ILE A 380 -0.56 -20.52 -17.42
CA ILE A 380 -0.61 -21.91 -17.00
C ILE A 380 0.72 -22.34 -16.41
N ALA A 381 0.68 -23.19 -15.39
CA ALA A 381 1.84 -23.85 -14.81
C ALA A 381 1.52 -25.30 -14.49
N ILE A 382 2.52 -26.16 -14.56
CA ILE A 382 2.36 -27.58 -14.18
C ILE A 382 3.23 -27.87 -12.97
N TYR A 383 2.68 -28.55 -11.98
CA TYR A 383 3.40 -29.00 -10.81
C TYR A 383 4.52 -29.96 -11.22
N PRO A 384 5.69 -29.96 -10.55
CA PRO A 384 6.87 -30.73 -10.96
C PRO A 384 6.63 -32.22 -11.23
N ASN A 385 5.68 -32.86 -10.53
CA ASN A 385 5.35 -34.27 -10.78
C ASN A 385 4.45 -34.50 -12.00
N GLY A 386 4.03 -33.45 -12.70
CA GLY A 386 3.21 -33.53 -13.90
C GLY A 386 1.74 -33.89 -13.68
N LYS A 387 1.25 -33.98 -12.43
CA LYS A 387 -0.12 -34.46 -12.10
C LYS A 387 -1.11 -33.36 -11.79
N LEU A 388 -0.65 -32.12 -11.66
CA LEU A 388 -1.49 -30.95 -11.38
C LEU A 388 -1.13 -29.83 -12.35
N LEU A 389 -2.12 -29.26 -13.02
CA LEU A 389 -1.98 -28.05 -13.80
C LEU A 389 -2.75 -26.93 -13.10
N VAL A 390 -2.16 -25.74 -13.01
CA VAL A 390 -2.81 -24.55 -12.49
C VAL A 390 -2.96 -23.55 -13.63
N SER A 391 -4.11 -22.90 -13.71
CA SER A 391 -4.43 -21.87 -14.68
C SER A 391 -4.95 -20.61 -13.98
N SER A 392 -4.59 -19.45 -14.50
CA SER A 392 -5.32 -18.21 -14.17
C SER A 392 -6.72 -18.27 -14.76
N GLU A 393 -7.69 -17.64 -14.11
CA GLU A 393 -9.04 -17.50 -14.63
C GLU A 393 -9.24 -16.10 -15.21
N LYS A 394 -9.91 -16.02 -16.37
CA LYS A 394 -10.16 -14.73 -17.02
C LYS A 394 -11.10 -13.87 -16.18
N ASN A 395 -10.72 -12.62 -15.92
CA ASN A 395 -11.49 -11.65 -15.15
C ASN A 395 -11.83 -12.12 -13.71
N SER A 396 -10.95 -12.89 -13.11
CA SER A 396 -11.10 -13.43 -11.76
C SER A 396 -9.78 -13.35 -11.01
N ASN A 397 -9.85 -13.25 -9.69
CA ASN A 397 -8.68 -13.39 -8.81
C ASN A 397 -8.42 -14.86 -8.41
N TRP A 398 -9.22 -15.80 -8.92
CA TRP A 398 -9.00 -17.21 -8.67
C TRP A 398 -7.97 -17.80 -9.61
N LEU A 399 -7.11 -18.65 -9.05
CA LEU A 399 -6.42 -19.69 -9.78
C LEU A 399 -7.26 -20.96 -9.71
N ILE A 400 -7.28 -21.69 -10.82
CA ILE A 400 -7.99 -22.98 -10.92
C ILE A 400 -6.93 -24.08 -11.06
N SER A 401 -7.06 -25.13 -10.25
CA SER A 401 -6.24 -26.32 -10.39
C SER A 401 -7.01 -27.43 -11.07
N TYR A 402 -6.31 -28.25 -11.86
CA TYR A 402 -6.85 -29.41 -12.59
C TYR A 402 -5.94 -30.61 -12.38
N LEU A 403 -6.54 -31.79 -12.20
CA LEU A 403 -5.80 -33.03 -12.26
C LEU A 403 -5.47 -33.39 -13.71
N VAL A 404 -4.26 -33.88 -13.94
CA VAL A 404 -3.76 -34.27 -15.25
C VAL A 404 -3.90 -35.79 -15.39
N GLY A 405 -4.72 -36.22 -16.34
CA GLY A 405 -4.89 -37.62 -16.71
C GLY A 405 -3.68 -38.17 -17.47
N SER A 406 -3.55 -39.49 -17.52
CA SER A 406 -2.47 -40.17 -18.26
C SER A 406 -2.50 -39.94 -19.77
N ASP A 407 -3.66 -39.55 -20.28
CA ASP A 407 -3.88 -39.19 -21.69
C ASP A 407 -3.69 -37.68 -21.96
N GLY A 408 -3.36 -36.89 -20.93
CA GLY A 408 -3.25 -35.44 -21.00
C GLY A 408 -4.56 -34.69 -20.85
N SER A 409 -5.66 -35.38 -20.54
CA SER A 409 -6.93 -34.74 -20.22
C SER A 409 -6.81 -33.95 -18.89
N LEU A 410 -7.54 -32.83 -18.79
CA LEU A 410 -7.68 -32.10 -17.54
C LEU A 410 -9.08 -32.35 -16.97
N HIS A 411 -9.15 -32.67 -15.70
CA HIS A 411 -10.39 -32.96 -15.02
C HIS A 411 -10.38 -32.47 -13.57
N SER A 412 -11.53 -32.54 -12.90
CA SER A 412 -11.68 -32.15 -11.49
C SER A 412 -11.21 -30.71 -11.21
N GLY A 413 -11.55 -29.78 -12.10
CA GLY A 413 -11.24 -28.36 -11.93
C GLY A 413 -11.85 -27.80 -10.66
N GLN A 414 -11.06 -27.10 -9.86
CA GLN A 414 -11.54 -26.44 -8.64
C GLN A 414 -10.77 -25.15 -8.37
N GLN A 415 -11.42 -24.23 -7.67
CA GLN A 415 -10.76 -23.03 -7.13
C GLN A 415 -9.60 -23.47 -6.24
N PHE A 416 -8.43 -22.85 -6.48
CA PHE A 416 -7.18 -23.26 -5.83
C PHE A 416 -6.68 -22.19 -4.89
N TYR A 417 -6.31 -21.01 -5.43
CA TYR A 417 -5.86 -19.87 -4.66
C TYR A 417 -6.59 -18.61 -5.09
N TRP A 418 -6.96 -17.79 -4.10
CA TRP A 418 -7.42 -16.42 -4.30
C TRP A 418 -6.22 -15.49 -4.26
N LEU A 419 -5.96 -14.78 -5.36
CA LEU A 419 -4.87 -13.80 -5.45
C LEU A 419 -5.34 -12.48 -4.85
N HIS A 420 -4.51 -11.92 -3.98
CA HIS A 420 -4.74 -10.57 -3.45
C HIS A 420 -4.53 -9.54 -4.53
N ASN A 421 -5.38 -8.50 -4.51
CA ASN A 421 -5.32 -7.41 -5.47
C ASN A 421 -5.85 -6.14 -4.81
N THR A 422 -5.46 -4.98 -5.31
CA THR A 422 -5.97 -3.69 -4.84
C THR A 422 -7.10 -3.19 -5.74
N ASP A 423 -7.86 -2.20 -5.26
CA ASP A 423 -8.95 -1.54 -6.00
C ASP A 423 -8.59 -1.16 -7.44
N ASN A 424 -7.33 -0.80 -7.68
CA ASN A 424 -6.89 -0.30 -8.97
C ASN A 424 -6.53 -1.38 -9.98
N HIS A 425 -6.42 -2.61 -9.54
CA HIS A 425 -5.85 -3.69 -10.32
C HIS A 425 -6.84 -4.80 -10.65
N ASN A 426 -8.12 -4.62 -10.34
CA ASN A 426 -9.17 -5.63 -10.51
C ASN A 426 -9.30 -6.22 -11.93
N HIS A 427 -8.72 -5.57 -12.92
CA HIS A 427 -8.74 -6.05 -14.31
C HIS A 427 -7.34 -6.11 -14.93
N THR A 428 -6.28 -5.88 -14.15
CA THR A 428 -4.93 -6.00 -14.66
C THR A 428 -4.60 -7.48 -14.82
N PRO A 429 -4.18 -7.92 -16.01
CA PRO A 429 -3.80 -9.31 -16.22
C PRO A 429 -2.64 -9.68 -15.27
N TYR A 430 -2.73 -10.86 -14.69
CA TYR A 430 -1.59 -11.43 -13.98
C TYR A 430 -0.47 -11.72 -14.99
N GLY A 431 0.77 -11.59 -14.53
CA GLY A 431 1.93 -11.99 -15.28
C GLY A 431 2.16 -13.49 -15.24
N ASN A 432 3.34 -13.93 -15.60
CA ASN A 432 3.68 -15.34 -15.64
C ASN A 432 3.47 -16.05 -14.30
N ILE A 433 3.02 -17.30 -14.37
CA ILE A 433 2.97 -18.23 -13.25
C ILE A 433 3.95 -19.37 -13.47
N THR A 434 4.59 -19.86 -12.40
CA THR A 434 5.51 -20.97 -12.49
C THR A 434 5.62 -21.72 -11.17
N PHE A 435 5.85 -23.04 -11.23
CA PHE A 435 6.29 -23.81 -10.08
C PHE A 435 7.81 -23.91 -10.06
N GLU A 436 8.40 -23.87 -8.88
CA GLU A 436 9.77 -24.32 -8.68
C GLU A 436 9.80 -25.80 -8.28
N THR A 437 11.00 -26.38 -8.17
CA THR A 437 11.16 -27.84 -7.99
C THR A 437 10.63 -28.39 -6.67
N GLU A 438 10.55 -27.58 -5.63
CA GLU A 438 10.00 -27.93 -4.31
C GLU A 438 8.47 -27.87 -4.30
N GLY A 439 7.87 -27.26 -5.33
CA GLY A 439 6.42 -27.20 -5.52
C GLY A 439 5.75 -25.90 -5.10
N ASN A 440 6.51 -24.85 -4.75
CA ASN A 440 5.94 -23.51 -4.54
C ASN A 440 5.55 -22.90 -5.88
N LEU A 441 4.37 -22.27 -5.91
CA LEU A 441 3.83 -21.60 -7.09
C LEU A 441 4.09 -20.10 -6.99
N TYR A 442 4.78 -19.53 -7.95
CA TYR A 442 5.08 -18.11 -8.03
C TYR A 442 4.23 -17.45 -9.09
N ILE A 443 3.65 -16.30 -8.76
CA ILE A 443 2.75 -15.56 -9.62
C ILE A 443 3.13 -14.09 -9.58
N ALA A 444 3.44 -13.53 -10.74
CA ALA A 444 3.61 -12.08 -10.88
C ALA A 444 2.24 -11.41 -10.86
N THR A 445 2.03 -10.47 -9.95
CA THR A 445 0.79 -9.73 -9.79
C THR A 445 1.08 -8.23 -9.70
N PRO A 446 0.06 -7.36 -9.87
CA PRO A 446 0.24 -5.91 -9.75
C PRO A 446 0.78 -5.45 -8.39
N ILE A 447 0.59 -6.24 -7.33
CA ILE A 447 1.08 -5.93 -5.98
C ILE A 447 2.39 -6.64 -5.63
N GLY A 448 3.03 -7.31 -6.58
CA GLY A 448 4.27 -8.05 -6.39
C GLY A 448 4.16 -9.53 -6.72
N ILE A 449 5.16 -10.31 -6.32
CA ILE A 449 5.16 -11.76 -6.50
C ILE A 449 4.39 -12.39 -5.33
N GLN A 450 3.33 -13.14 -5.65
CA GLN A 450 2.60 -13.95 -4.68
C GLN A 450 3.08 -15.41 -4.79
N VAL A 451 3.22 -16.08 -3.65
CA VAL A 451 3.70 -17.46 -3.55
C VAL A 451 2.70 -18.30 -2.76
#